data_6622a76121ca8149cf9172123bb65a00
#
_entry.id   6622a76121ca8149cf9172123bb65a00
#
_cell.length_a   1.000
_cell.length_b   1.000
_cell.length_c   1.000
_cell.angle_alpha   90.00
_cell.angle_beta   90.00
_cell.angle_gamma   90.00
#
_symmetry.space_group_name_H-M   'P 1'
#
loop_
_entity.id
_entity.type
_entity.pdbx_description
1 polymer ?
#
loop_
_entity_poly.entity_id
_entity_poly.type
_entity_poly.pdbx_seq_one_letter_code
_entity_poly.pdbx_strand_id
1 'polypeptide(L)'
;MKQTTQKTAYFHLPGLFEFYELYELFLPLFREHREYFYDWCEIGSIYGAPADCIWGGGRIGDGDRSAQEVLHLMQKYGISARLTFSNSLLQEEHLSDKKCNVLCTLFEEDGVVQNGVIVHSDLLLSYLKRQYPGLYLVSSTTKVLTEFEQFRDELKRDEFQYVVPDFRLNRRFEDLHTLTDEQKAKVEFLCNECCWFGCKARKVCYEDVSRKALGIKAPDHRCTAPESEPGYRFSKAMSNLGFIGVDAIKDIYLPMGFSNFKIEGRGLGSALVLEFLLYYMTKPEYQVHVREAIYLDNMLDLF
;
A
#
# COMPACT_ATOMS: atom_id res chain seq x y z
N MET A 1 -36.84 1.99 11.64
CA MET A 1 -35.44 1.55 11.83
C MET A 1 -34.65 2.08 10.64
N LYS A 2 -33.72 3.04 10.84
CA LYS A 2 -32.80 3.44 9.77
C LYS A 2 -31.86 2.24 9.55
N GLN A 3 -31.89 1.64 8.38
CA GLN A 3 -30.82 0.74 7.94
C GLN A 3 -29.51 1.57 7.99
N THR A 4 -28.71 1.34 9.00
CA THR A 4 -27.31 1.79 9.02
C THR A 4 -26.63 1.02 7.89
N THR A 5 -26.41 1.66 6.74
CA THR A 5 -25.54 1.13 5.70
C THR A 5 -24.19 0.81 6.37
N GLN A 6 -23.85 -0.46 6.41
CA GLN A 6 -22.58 -0.91 6.97
C GLN A 6 -21.46 -0.24 6.17
N LYS A 7 -20.58 0.50 6.86
CA LYS A 7 -19.45 1.16 6.22
C LYS A 7 -18.42 0.11 5.81
N THR A 8 -17.84 0.28 4.62
CA THR A 8 -16.90 -0.65 4.02
C THR A 8 -15.46 -0.18 4.25
N ALA A 9 -14.58 -1.09 4.65
CA ALA A 9 -13.14 -0.88 4.66
C ALA A 9 -12.54 -1.38 3.34
N TYR A 10 -11.83 -0.49 2.65
CA TYR A 10 -11.08 -0.80 1.45
C TYR A 10 -9.62 -1.04 1.81
N PHE A 11 -9.15 -2.26 1.59
CA PHE A 11 -7.76 -2.62 1.82
C PHE A 11 -6.92 -2.39 0.56
N HIS A 12 -5.78 -1.71 0.72
CA HIS A 12 -4.79 -1.49 -0.32
C HIS A 12 -3.60 -2.41 -0.06
N LEU A 13 -3.46 -3.44 -0.89
CA LEU A 13 -2.60 -4.59 -0.65
C LEU A 13 -1.24 -4.47 -1.36
N PRO A 14 -0.14 -4.98 -0.77
CA PRO A 14 1.19 -4.89 -1.33
C PRO A 14 1.47 -5.99 -2.34
N GLY A 15 2.39 -5.76 -3.28
CA GLY A 15 3.01 -6.83 -4.06
C GLY A 15 2.35 -7.12 -5.40
N LEU A 16 1.97 -6.06 -6.12
CA LEU A 16 1.34 -6.14 -7.44
C LEU A 16 2.16 -6.96 -8.45
N PHE A 17 3.49 -6.83 -8.44
CA PHE A 17 4.41 -7.57 -9.30
C PHE A 17 5.09 -8.71 -8.53
N GLU A 18 5.27 -8.53 -7.24
CA GLU A 18 6.05 -9.39 -6.37
C GLU A 18 5.31 -10.66 -5.95
N PHE A 19 3.97 -10.61 -5.83
CA PHE A 19 3.15 -11.69 -5.28
C PHE A 19 2.00 -12.09 -6.22
N TYR A 20 2.29 -12.11 -7.51
CA TYR A 20 1.31 -12.44 -8.54
C TYR A 20 0.63 -13.80 -8.27
N GLU A 21 1.41 -14.85 -7.98
CA GLU A 21 0.92 -16.21 -7.72
C GLU A 21 0.00 -16.26 -6.49
N LEU A 22 0.33 -15.52 -5.43
CA LEU A 22 -0.53 -15.41 -4.26
C LEU A 22 -1.90 -14.84 -4.65
N TYR A 23 -1.92 -13.79 -5.47
CA TYR A 23 -3.18 -13.17 -5.88
C TYR A 23 -3.97 -13.99 -6.88
N GLU A 24 -3.32 -14.79 -7.74
CA GLU A 24 -4.01 -15.76 -8.60
C GLU A 24 -4.82 -16.77 -7.78
N LEU A 25 -4.37 -17.12 -6.58
CA LEU A 25 -5.04 -18.05 -5.69
C LEU A 25 -6.02 -17.34 -4.73
N PHE A 26 -5.63 -16.19 -4.17
CA PHE A 26 -6.43 -15.49 -3.18
C PHE A 26 -7.68 -14.82 -3.78
N LEU A 27 -7.56 -14.19 -4.95
CA LEU A 27 -8.66 -13.42 -5.54
C LEU A 27 -9.87 -14.29 -5.93
N PRO A 28 -9.71 -15.50 -6.50
CA PRO A 28 -10.84 -16.42 -6.68
C PRO A 28 -11.54 -16.76 -5.37
N LEU A 29 -10.78 -17.12 -4.33
CA LEU A 29 -11.35 -17.43 -3.01
C LEU A 29 -12.12 -16.24 -2.45
N PHE A 30 -11.54 -15.03 -2.52
CA PHE A 30 -12.18 -13.81 -2.04
C PHE A 30 -13.49 -13.50 -2.78
N ARG A 31 -13.56 -13.80 -4.08
CA ARG A 31 -14.75 -13.54 -4.91
C ARG A 31 -15.83 -14.61 -4.74
N GLU A 32 -15.44 -15.89 -4.73
CA GLU A 32 -16.35 -17.03 -4.79
C GLU A 32 -16.82 -17.50 -3.42
N HIS A 33 -16.03 -17.23 -2.37
CA HIS A 33 -16.27 -17.64 -0.99
C HIS A 33 -16.33 -16.45 -0.03
N ARG A 34 -17.21 -15.49 -0.35
CA ARG A 34 -17.37 -14.26 0.47
C ARG A 34 -17.74 -14.55 1.93
N GLU A 35 -18.36 -15.69 2.21
CA GLU A 35 -18.68 -16.16 3.56
C GLU A 35 -17.44 -16.33 4.45
N TYR A 36 -16.24 -16.55 3.87
CA TYR A 36 -15.00 -16.69 4.63
C TYR A 36 -14.44 -15.34 5.12
N PHE A 37 -14.87 -14.25 4.50
CA PHE A 37 -14.32 -12.93 4.71
C PHE A 37 -15.30 -12.02 5.46
N TYR A 38 -14.78 -10.98 6.09
CA TYR A 38 -15.64 -10.00 6.74
C TYR A 38 -16.52 -9.28 5.71
N ASP A 39 -17.82 -9.14 6.02
CA ASP A 39 -18.80 -8.53 5.11
C ASP A 39 -18.53 -7.03 4.88
N TRP A 40 -17.78 -6.39 5.78
CA TRP A 40 -17.41 -4.99 5.72
C TRP A 40 -16.05 -4.73 5.06
N CYS A 41 -15.35 -5.75 4.53
CA CYS A 41 -14.06 -5.56 3.87
C CYS A 41 -14.13 -5.74 2.35
N GLU A 42 -13.39 -4.91 1.63
CA GLU A 42 -13.19 -4.99 0.18
C GLU A 42 -11.72 -4.75 -0.18
N ILE A 43 -11.31 -5.17 -1.38
CA ILE A 43 -9.98 -4.86 -1.92
C ILE A 43 -10.11 -3.55 -2.71
N GLY A 44 -9.51 -2.47 -2.22
CA GLY A 44 -9.51 -1.18 -2.89
C GLY A 44 -8.49 -1.10 -4.03
N SER A 45 -7.32 -1.67 -3.83
CA SER A 45 -6.27 -1.75 -4.86
C SER A 45 -5.18 -2.75 -4.47
N ILE A 46 -4.37 -3.16 -5.45
CA ILE A 46 -3.09 -3.82 -5.21
C ILE A 46 -1.98 -2.92 -5.77
N TYR A 47 -0.89 -2.73 -5.01
CA TYR A 47 0.16 -1.79 -5.37
C TYR A 47 1.55 -2.43 -5.42
N GLY A 48 2.39 -1.96 -6.34
CA GLY A 48 3.76 -2.41 -6.53
C GLY A 48 4.46 -1.67 -7.65
N ALA A 49 5.69 -2.03 -7.93
CA ALA A 49 6.42 -1.60 -9.12
C ALA A 49 7.50 -2.64 -9.42
N PRO A 50 7.87 -2.83 -10.70
CA PRO A 50 9.04 -3.64 -11.04
C PRO A 50 10.30 -3.14 -10.34
N ALA A 51 11.17 -4.06 -9.92
CA ALA A 51 12.35 -3.76 -9.09
C ALA A 51 13.35 -2.80 -9.77
N ASP A 52 13.40 -2.82 -11.11
CA ASP A 52 14.31 -2.04 -11.93
C ASP A 52 13.73 -0.69 -12.42
N CYS A 53 12.61 -0.21 -11.85
CA CYS A 53 12.05 1.10 -12.16
C CYS A 53 12.77 2.21 -11.39
N ILE A 54 13.40 3.16 -12.08
CA ILE A 54 14.11 4.28 -11.42
C ILE A 54 13.18 5.25 -10.67
N TRP A 55 11.88 5.31 -11.04
CA TRP A 55 10.88 6.06 -10.27
C TRP A 55 10.41 5.32 -9.04
N GLY A 56 10.78 4.03 -8.90
CA GLY A 56 10.47 3.20 -7.74
C GLY A 56 11.07 3.74 -6.45
N GLY A 57 10.43 3.43 -5.35
CA GLY A 57 10.87 3.86 -4.01
C GLY A 57 10.13 3.09 -2.93
N GLY A 58 10.47 3.37 -1.67
CA GLY A 58 9.96 2.62 -0.55
C GLY A 58 10.67 1.27 -0.41
N ARG A 59 10.05 0.31 0.26
CA ARG A 59 10.57 -1.06 0.36
C ARG A 59 10.20 -1.82 -0.90
N ILE A 60 11.22 -2.20 -1.68
CA ILE A 60 11.06 -2.88 -2.97
C ILE A 60 11.21 -4.39 -2.73
N GLY A 61 10.38 -5.19 -3.37
CA GLY A 61 10.53 -6.64 -3.48
C GLY A 61 11.00 -7.03 -4.88
N ASP A 62 11.43 -8.27 -5.03
CA ASP A 62 11.81 -8.85 -6.31
C ASP A 62 10.54 -9.41 -6.99
N GLY A 63 10.12 -8.81 -8.09
CA GLY A 63 9.01 -9.27 -8.93
C GLY A 63 9.38 -9.19 -10.40
N ASP A 64 9.16 -10.26 -11.14
CA ASP A 64 9.53 -10.43 -12.55
C ASP A 64 8.33 -10.50 -13.51
N ARG A 65 7.11 -10.45 -12.97
CA ARG A 65 5.89 -10.53 -13.79
C ARG A 65 5.77 -9.33 -14.71
N SER A 66 5.27 -9.60 -15.92
CA SER A 66 5.03 -8.54 -16.90
C SER A 66 3.86 -7.65 -16.48
N ALA A 67 3.90 -6.39 -16.92
CA ALA A 67 2.81 -5.45 -16.64
C ALA A 67 1.47 -5.93 -17.24
N GLN A 68 1.51 -6.61 -18.40
CA GLN A 68 0.32 -7.13 -19.06
C GLN A 68 -0.34 -8.26 -18.26
N GLU A 69 0.44 -9.21 -17.71
CA GLU A 69 -0.08 -10.28 -16.86
C GLU A 69 -0.74 -9.71 -15.61
N VAL A 70 -0.05 -8.77 -14.96
CA VAL A 70 -0.53 -8.10 -13.76
C VAL A 70 -1.83 -7.34 -14.02
N LEU A 71 -1.89 -6.54 -15.09
CA LEU A 71 -3.10 -5.80 -15.47
C LEU A 71 -4.25 -6.75 -15.83
N HIS A 72 -3.98 -7.82 -16.58
CA HIS A 72 -4.99 -8.81 -16.91
C HIS A 72 -5.64 -9.44 -15.65
N LEU A 73 -4.83 -9.77 -14.64
CA LEU A 73 -5.34 -10.29 -13.37
C LEU A 73 -6.20 -9.24 -12.66
N MET A 74 -5.75 -7.98 -12.60
CA MET A 74 -6.52 -6.90 -11.96
C MET A 74 -7.84 -6.63 -12.67
N GLN A 75 -7.85 -6.59 -14.00
CA GLN A 75 -9.05 -6.45 -14.83
C GLN A 75 -10.07 -7.57 -14.56
N LYS A 76 -9.60 -8.82 -14.55
CA LYS A 76 -10.44 -10.00 -14.30
C LYS A 76 -11.26 -9.88 -13.00
N TYR A 77 -10.70 -9.24 -11.98
CA TYR A 77 -11.34 -9.06 -10.67
C TYR A 77 -11.88 -7.66 -10.44
N GLY A 78 -11.71 -6.72 -11.36
CA GLY A 78 -12.18 -5.34 -11.23
C GLY A 78 -11.47 -4.57 -10.11
N ILE A 79 -10.16 -4.85 -9.90
CA ILE A 79 -9.34 -4.27 -8.85
C ILE A 79 -8.38 -3.23 -9.44
N SER A 80 -8.30 -2.05 -8.82
CA SER A 80 -7.35 -1.01 -9.20
C SER A 80 -5.91 -1.43 -8.96
N ALA A 81 -5.06 -1.27 -9.96
CA ALA A 81 -3.61 -1.44 -9.88
C ALA A 81 -2.93 -0.08 -9.60
N ARG A 82 -1.94 -0.06 -8.68
CA ARG A 82 -1.20 1.16 -8.37
C ARG A 82 0.30 0.98 -8.55
N LEU A 83 0.91 1.79 -9.41
CA LEU A 83 2.36 1.87 -9.52
C LEU A 83 2.95 2.61 -8.30
N THR A 84 4.02 2.07 -7.73
CA THR A 84 4.72 2.73 -6.61
C THR A 84 5.93 3.49 -7.14
N PHE A 85 5.74 4.74 -7.52
CA PHE A 85 6.74 5.65 -8.06
C PHE A 85 7.11 6.72 -7.02
N SER A 86 7.61 6.24 -5.87
CA SER A 86 7.86 7.07 -4.70
C SER A 86 9.35 7.39 -4.48
N ASN A 87 10.16 7.41 -5.54
CA ASN A 87 11.53 7.91 -5.47
C ASN A 87 11.53 9.40 -5.11
N SER A 88 12.27 9.77 -4.06
CA SER A 88 12.31 11.13 -3.53
C SER A 88 13.39 12.02 -4.16
N LEU A 89 14.26 11.45 -4.98
CA LEU A 89 15.47 12.10 -5.51
C LEU A 89 15.42 12.33 -7.03
N LEU A 90 14.24 12.23 -7.64
CA LEU A 90 14.08 12.42 -9.07
C LEU A 90 14.42 13.84 -9.50
N GLN A 91 15.07 13.96 -10.67
CA GLN A 91 15.37 15.18 -11.38
C GLN A 91 14.75 15.14 -12.79
N GLU A 92 14.75 16.25 -13.51
CA GLU A 92 14.07 16.37 -14.82
C GLU A 92 14.54 15.31 -15.82
N GLU A 93 15.83 14.98 -15.85
CA GLU A 93 16.39 13.95 -16.74
C GLU A 93 15.78 12.57 -16.50
N HIS A 94 15.41 12.25 -15.28
CA HIS A 94 14.78 10.98 -14.92
C HIS A 94 13.35 10.84 -15.44
N LEU A 95 12.66 11.93 -15.77
CA LEU A 95 11.30 11.91 -16.30
C LEU A 95 11.20 11.28 -17.70
N SER A 96 12.30 11.23 -18.42
CA SER A 96 12.38 10.62 -19.76
C SER A 96 12.61 9.10 -19.75
N ASP A 97 12.60 8.44 -18.58
CA ASP A 97 12.79 6.99 -18.47
C ASP A 97 11.72 6.24 -19.26
N LYS A 98 12.16 5.46 -20.25
CA LYS A 98 11.25 4.78 -21.18
C LYS A 98 10.39 3.73 -20.50
N LYS A 99 10.97 2.95 -19.57
CA LYS A 99 10.26 1.86 -18.90
C LYS A 99 9.15 2.40 -18.00
N CYS A 100 9.46 3.40 -17.19
CA CYS A 100 8.48 4.02 -16.31
C CYS A 100 7.34 4.68 -17.09
N ASN A 101 7.64 5.34 -18.23
CA ASN A 101 6.63 5.93 -19.10
C ASN A 101 5.75 4.87 -19.78
N VAL A 102 6.33 3.77 -20.28
CA VAL A 102 5.56 2.65 -20.87
C VAL A 102 4.61 2.04 -19.83
N LEU A 103 5.05 1.87 -18.59
CA LEU A 103 4.18 1.40 -17.50
C LEU A 103 3.01 2.36 -17.26
N CYS A 104 3.26 3.68 -17.21
CA CYS A 104 2.18 4.66 -17.05
C CYS A 104 1.17 4.57 -18.20
N THR A 105 1.63 4.47 -19.45
CA THR A 105 0.75 4.32 -20.62
C THR A 105 -0.12 3.07 -20.51
N LEU A 106 0.47 1.92 -20.20
CA LEU A 106 -0.27 0.66 -20.06
C LEU A 106 -1.32 0.73 -18.94
N PHE A 107 -0.96 1.32 -17.80
CA PHE A 107 -1.87 1.43 -16.64
C PHE A 107 -2.98 2.47 -16.86
N GLU A 108 -2.75 3.51 -17.67
CA GLU A 108 -3.76 4.49 -18.03
C GLU A 108 -4.77 3.93 -19.05
N GLU A 109 -4.30 3.15 -20.03
CA GLU A 109 -5.12 2.61 -21.14
C GLU A 109 -5.99 1.42 -20.74
N ASP A 110 -5.79 0.86 -19.57
CA ASP A 110 -6.45 -0.35 -19.10
C ASP A 110 -7.98 -0.26 -18.99
N GLY A 111 -8.54 0.91 -18.78
CA GLY A 111 -9.94 1.30 -19.05
C GLY A 111 -11.07 0.61 -18.28
N VAL A 112 -10.85 -0.52 -17.58
CA VAL A 112 -11.90 -1.24 -16.84
C VAL A 112 -12.11 -0.64 -15.47
N VAL A 113 -11.02 -0.38 -14.76
CA VAL A 113 -10.99 0.30 -13.45
C VAL A 113 -9.91 1.35 -13.51
N GLN A 114 -10.17 2.53 -12.97
CA GLN A 114 -9.14 3.56 -12.92
C GLN A 114 -7.94 3.07 -12.08
N ASN A 115 -6.76 3.07 -12.68
CA ASN A 115 -5.51 2.73 -12.01
C ASN A 115 -4.82 3.99 -11.46
N GLY A 116 -3.82 3.82 -10.60
CA GLY A 116 -3.19 4.94 -9.94
C GLY A 116 -1.68 4.85 -9.76
N VAL A 117 -1.10 5.95 -9.29
CA VAL A 117 0.32 6.03 -8.97
C VAL A 117 0.52 6.59 -7.55
N ILE A 118 1.31 5.89 -6.75
CA ILE A 118 1.76 6.38 -5.44
C ILE A 118 3.04 7.20 -5.69
N VAL A 119 3.01 8.49 -5.39
CA VAL A 119 4.07 9.44 -5.74
C VAL A 119 4.61 10.19 -4.52
N HIS A 120 5.93 10.44 -4.52
CA HIS A 120 6.62 11.27 -3.51
C HIS A 120 6.97 12.65 -4.08
N SER A 121 7.62 12.67 -5.23
CA SER A 121 8.20 13.87 -5.84
C SER A 121 7.13 14.77 -6.46
N ASP A 122 7.10 16.05 -6.13
CA ASP A 122 6.21 17.03 -6.77
C ASP A 122 6.58 17.27 -8.24
N LEU A 123 7.85 17.05 -8.61
CA LEU A 123 8.30 17.07 -10.00
C LEU A 123 7.60 15.96 -10.80
N LEU A 124 7.64 14.72 -10.27
CA LEU A 124 6.97 13.59 -10.91
C LEU A 124 5.44 13.75 -10.88
N LEU A 125 4.87 14.25 -9.79
CA LEU A 125 3.45 14.56 -9.68
C LEU A 125 2.98 15.47 -10.82
N SER A 126 3.70 16.59 -11.03
CA SER A 126 3.38 17.56 -12.09
C SER A 126 3.52 16.95 -13.49
N TYR A 127 4.50 16.09 -13.69
CA TYR A 127 4.71 15.35 -14.91
C TYR A 127 3.56 14.38 -15.20
N LEU A 128 3.18 13.54 -14.23
CA LEU A 128 2.11 12.55 -14.35
C LEU A 128 0.76 13.21 -14.65
N LYS A 129 0.40 14.27 -13.94
CA LYS A 129 -0.85 15.02 -14.20
C LYS A 129 -0.97 15.52 -15.63
N ARG A 130 0.14 15.91 -16.23
CA ARG A 130 0.18 16.43 -17.61
C ARG A 130 0.19 15.34 -18.65
N GLN A 131 0.97 14.26 -18.43
CA GLN A 131 1.20 13.22 -19.43
C GLN A 131 0.21 12.06 -19.33
N TYR A 132 -0.28 11.76 -18.10
CA TYR A 132 -1.14 10.60 -17.79
C TYR A 132 -2.32 11.03 -16.90
N PRO A 133 -3.22 11.92 -17.40
CA PRO A 133 -4.33 12.46 -16.60
C PRO A 133 -5.38 11.42 -16.22
N GLY A 134 -5.41 10.27 -16.89
CA GLY A 134 -6.31 9.15 -16.56
C GLY A 134 -5.90 8.37 -15.31
N LEU A 135 -4.64 8.53 -14.85
CA LEU A 135 -4.19 7.89 -13.60
C LEU A 135 -4.52 8.77 -12.39
N TYR A 136 -5.14 8.18 -11.35
CA TYR A 136 -5.26 8.90 -10.09
C TYR A 136 -3.96 8.85 -9.28
N LEU A 137 -3.76 9.83 -8.40
CA LEU A 137 -2.50 9.99 -7.66
C LEU A 137 -2.72 9.82 -6.16
N VAL A 138 -1.73 9.17 -5.52
CA VAL A 138 -1.70 8.90 -4.08
C VAL A 138 -0.44 9.50 -3.48
N SER A 139 -0.58 10.34 -2.45
CA SER A 139 0.57 10.88 -1.72
C SER A 139 1.21 9.78 -0.87
N SER A 140 2.51 9.57 -1.07
CA SER A 140 3.25 8.47 -0.46
C SER A 140 3.58 8.71 1.02
N THR A 141 3.48 7.65 1.85
CA THR A 141 4.00 7.66 3.23
C THR A 141 5.52 7.93 3.32
N THR A 142 6.25 7.76 2.20
CA THR A 142 7.69 8.07 2.16
C THR A 142 7.99 9.56 2.35
N LYS A 143 7.00 10.43 2.21
CA LYS A 143 7.11 11.86 2.57
C LYS A 143 7.37 12.08 4.07
N VAL A 144 7.00 11.09 4.91
CA VAL A 144 7.21 11.10 6.37
C VAL A 144 6.62 12.37 7.01
N LEU A 145 5.35 12.62 6.74
CA LEU A 145 4.59 13.74 7.30
C LEU A 145 4.21 13.40 8.75
N THR A 146 5.04 13.79 9.71
CA THR A 146 4.86 13.46 11.13
C THR A 146 4.04 14.47 11.91
N GLU A 147 3.95 15.69 11.38
CA GLU A 147 3.15 16.77 11.97
C GLU A 147 1.76 16.78 11.37
N PHE A 148 0.72 16.84 12.23
CA PHE A 148 -0.66 16.73 11.79
C PHE A 148 -1.06 17.87 10.83
N GLU A 149 -0.56 19.08 11.02
CA GLU A 149 -0.84 20.20 10.12
C GLU A 149 -0.23 19.99 8.73
N GLN A 150 0.98 19.43 8.61
CA GLN A 150 1.57 19.07 7.32
C GLN A 150 0.73 18.01 6.60
N PHE A 151 0.24 17.01 7.35
CA PHE A 151 -0.67 16.01 6.81
C PHE A 151 -2.01 16.62 6.36
N ARG A 152 -2.58 17.52 7.17
CA ARG A 152 -3.81 18.24 6.84
C ARG A 152 -3.64 19.10 5.57
N ASP A 153 -2.50 19.77 5.42
CA ASP A 153 -2.21 20.54 4.20
C ASP A 153 -2.08 19.65 2.97
N GLU A 154 -1.49 18.46 3.12
CA GLU A 154 -1.43 17.48 2.02
C GLU A 154 -2.82 16.97 1.63
N LEU A 155 -3.75 16.79 2.59
CA LEU A 155 -5.15 16.42 2.33
C LEU A 155 -5.94 17.49 1.56
N LYS A 156 -5.55 18.76 1.65
CA LYS A 156 -6.18 19.87 0.89
C LYS A 156 -5.78 19.88 -0.57
N ARG A 157 -4.74 19.15 -0.95
CA ARG A 157 -4.27 19.11 -2.34
C ARG A 157 -5.24 18.29 -3.19
N ASP A 158 -5.85 18.93 -4.20
CA ASP A 158 -6.85 18.32 -5.07
C ASP A 158 -6.25 17.29 -6.03
N GLU A 159 -4.92 17.30 -6.18
CA GLU A 159 -4.20 16.34 -7.01
C GLU A 159 -4.26 14.91 -6.48
N PHE A 160 -4.45 14.75 -5.17
CA PHE A 160 -4.42 13.43 -4.56
C PHE A 160 -5.83 12.89 -4.30
N GLN A 161 -6.08 11.68 -4.79
CA GLN A 161 -7.24 10.90 -4.41
C GLN A 161 -7.09 10.32 -3.00
N TYR A 162 -5.87 9.90 -2.65
CA TYR A 162 -5.54 9.39 -1.31
C TYR A 162 -4.24 9.99 -0.80
N VAL A 163 -4.13 10.12 0.52
CA VAL A 163 -2.94 10.58 1.22
C VAL A 163 -2.61 9.59 2.33
N VAL A 164 -1.39 9.04 2.28
CA VAL A 164 -0.93 8.09 3.30
C VAL A 164 -0.15 8.84 4.38
N PRO A 165 -0.70 9.02 5.59
CA PRO A 165 0.01 9.67 6.69
C PRO A 165 1.21 8.84 7.15
N ASP A 166 2.10 9.47 7.91
CA ASP A 166 3.05 8.70 8.71
C ASP A 166 2.29 7.93 9.80
N PHE A 167 2.65 6.65 10.00
CA PHE A 167 1.97 5.75 10.93
C PHE A 167 1.90 6.26 12.37
N ARG A 168 2.75 7.22 12.76
CA ARG A 168 2.73 7.89 14.07
C ARG A 168 1.48 8.76 14.28
N LEU A 169 0.82 9.16 13.19
CA LEU A 169 -0.43 9.91 13.24
C LEU A 169 -1.67 9.00 13.36
N ASN A 170 -1.52 7.69 13.19
CA ASN A 170 -2.65 6.77 13.13
C ASN A 170 -3.60 6.90 14.33
N ARG A 171 -3.09 7.14 15.53
CA ARG A 171 -3.88 7.21 16.78
C ARG A 171 -4.08 8.62 17.33
N ARG A 172 -3.83 9.65 16.53
CA ARG A 172 -4.10 11.05 16.89
C ARG A 172 -5.60 11.35 16.79
N PHE A 173 -6.43 10.61 17.53
CA PHE A 173 -7.90 10.64 17.40
C PHE A 173 -8.49 12.02 17.58
N GLU A 174 -8.00 12.84 18.54
CA GLU A 174 -8.45 14.21 18.74
C GLU A 174 -8.29 15.05 17.46
N ASP A 175 -7.12 14.94 16.82
CA ASP A 175 -6.85 15.65 15.56
C ASP A 175 -7.64 15.04 14.39
N LEU A 176 -7.71 13.71 14.29
CA LEU A 176 -8.45 13.00 13.25
C LEU A 176 -9.95 13.32 13.25
N HIS A 177 -10.54 13.58 14.42
CA HIS A 177 -11.93 14.04 14.55
C HIS A 177 -12.17 15.41 13.91
N THR A 178 -11.14 16.27 13.80
CA THR A 178 -11.27 17.62 13.21
C THR A 178 -11.31 17.63 11.68
N LEU A 179 -11.01 16.50 11.04
CA LEU A 179 -11.03 16.38 9.58
C LEU A 179 -12.48 16.39 9.07
N THR A 180 -12.69 17.04 7.91
CA THR A 180 -13.97 16.99 7.18
C THR A 180 -14.21 15.60 6.60
N ASP A 181 -15.44 15.27 6.23
CA ASP A 181 -15.75 13.98 5.62
C ASP A 181 -15.00 13.79 4.28
N GLU A 182 -14.81 14.85 3.49
CA GLU A 182 -14.01 14.84 2.26
C GLU A 182 -12.53 14.53 2.55
N GLN A 183 -11.96 15.13 3.60
CA GLN A 183 -10.60 14.83 4.02
C GLN A 183 -10.48 13.40 4.54
N LYS A 184 -11.42 12.93 5.35
CA LYS A 184 -11.45 11.54 5.85
C LYS A 184 -11.50 10.51 4.72
N ALA A 185 -12.25 10.79 3.65
CA ALA A 185 -12.33 9.93 2.48
C ALA A 185 -10.99 9.77 1.75
N LYS A 186 -10.10 10.78 1.83
CA LYS A 186 -8.75 10.75 1.25
C LYS A 186 -7.72 10.05 2.14
N VAL A 187 -7.96 9.86 3.44
CA VAL A 187 -6.96 9.24 4.34
C VAL A 187 -6.82 7.76 4.05
N GLU A 188 -5.60 7.30 3.78
CA GLU A 188 -5.24 5.88 3.62
C GLU A 188 -4.23 5.49 4.71
N PHE A 189 -4.70 4.88 5.79
CA PHE A 189 -3.86 4.54 6.94
C PHE A 189 -2.93 3.36 6.67
N LEU A 190 -1.64 3.50 6.99
CA LEU A 190 -0.68 2.40 7.00
C LEU A 190 -0.82 1.61 8.31
N CYS A 191 -1.38 0.38 8.24
CA CYS A 191 -1.87 -0.35 9.42
C CYS A 191 -0.79 -1.11 10.19
N ASN A 192 0.16 -1.73 9.49
CA ASN A 192 1.08 -2.75 10.03
C ASN A 192 2.56 -2.36 9.95
N GLU A 193 2.88 -1.06 10.03
CA GLU A 193 4.27 -0.59 10.05
C GLU A 193 5.02 -1.13 11.28
N CYS A 194 6.20 -1.72 11.07
CA CYS A 194 7.06 -2.21 12.15
C CYS A 194 8.26 -1.30 12.44
N CYS A 195 8.40 -0.18 11.73
CA CYS A 195 9.44 0.79 12.00
C CYS A 195 9.30 1.34 13.43
N TRP A 196 10.42 1.49 14.13
CA TRP A 196 10.41 2.02 15.48
C TRP A 196 9.67 3.35 15.57
N PHE A 197 8.71 3.46 16.48
CA PHE A 197 7.84 4.63 16.64
C PHE A 197 8.64 5.91 16.91
N GLY A 198 9.75 5.81 17.65
CA GLY A 198 10.67 6.92 17.95
C GLY A 198 11.70 7.25 16.85
N CYS A 199 11.66 6.56 15.69
CA CYS A 199 12.67 6.73 14.64
C CYS A 199 12.63 8.13 14.02
N LYS A 200 13.76 8.84 14.07
CA LYS A 200 13.94 10.16 13.41
C LYS A 200 14.59 10.04 12.02
N ALA A 201 15.08 8.85 11.66
CA ALA A 201 15.85 8.62 10.43
C ALA A 201 15.01 7.97 9.30
N ARG A 202 13.69 7.84 9.46
CA ARG A 202 12.83 7.16 8.47
C ARG A 202 12.92 7.76 7.08
N LYS A 203 13.01 9.09 6.98
CA LYS A 203 13.18 9.79 5.71
C LYS A 203 14.50 9.41 5.04
N VAL A 204 15.59 9.33 5.82
CA VAL A 204 16.92 8.92 5.33
C VAL A 204 16.89 7.50 4.81
N CYS A 205 16.15 6.58 5.45
CA CYS A 205 15.98 5.22 4.94
C CYS A 205 15.34 5.21 3.53
N TYR A 206 14.33 6.04 3.30
CA TYR A 206 13.67 6.13 1.99
C TYR A 206 14.54 6.82 0.93
N GLU A 207 15.33 7.82 1.32
CA GLU A 207 16.33 8.44 0.45
C GLU A 207 17.43 7.45 0.03
N ASP A 208 17.83 6.55 0.93
CA ASP A 208 18.79 5.49 0.62
C ASP A 208 18.26 4.53 -0.44
N VAL A 209 17.01 4.10 -0.32
CA VAL A 209 16.34 3.29 -1.34
C VAL A 209 16.23 4.06 -2.67
N SER A 210 15.90 5.35 -2.62
CA SER A 210 15.80 6.19 -3.81
C SER A 210 17.16 6.32 -4.53
N ARG A 211 18.25 6.49 -3.78
CA ARG A 211 19.62 6.49 -4.35
C ARG A 211 19.95 5.19 -5.04
N LYS A 212 19.63 4.06 -4.40
CA LYS A 212 19.88 2.72 -4.98
C LYS A 212 19.11 2.52 -6.29
N ALA A 213 17.85 2.93 -6.34
CA ALA A 213 17.04 2.86 -7.56
C ALA A 213 17.61 3.70 -8.71
N LEU A 214 18.31 4.81 -8.40
CA LEU A 214 19.02 5.64 -9.38
C LEU A 214 20.45 5.16 -9.69
N GLY A 215 20.89 4.03 -9.11
CA GLY A 215 22.26 3.54 -9.29
C GLY A 215 23.33 4.40 -8.63
N ILE A 216 22.96 5.32 -7.74
CA ILE A 216 23.89 6.21 -7.06
C ILE A 216 24.60 5.44 -5.94
N LYS A 217 25.91 5.29 -6.06
CA LYS A 217 26.76 4.65 -5.03
C LYS A 217 26.86 5.52 -3.80
N ALA A 218 26.42 5.02 -2.67
CA ALA A 218 26.56 5.63 -1.35
C ALA A 218 26.65 4.51 -0.28
N PRO A 219 27.21 4.81 0.89
CA PRO A 219 27.14 3.88 2.01
C PRO A 219 25.69 3.56 2.38
N ASP A 220 25.41 2.28 2.65
CA ASP A 220 24.07 1.87 3.07
C ASP A 220 23.68 2.50 4.40
N HIS A 221 22.45 3.00 4.47
CA HIS A 221 21.89 3.46 5.72
C HIS A 221 21.66 2.26 6.65
N ARG A 222 22.23 2.31 7.86
CA ARG A 222 21.98 1.30 8.90
C ARG A 222 20.85 1.77 9.81
N CYS A 223 19.86 0.91 10.01
CA CYS A 223 18.78 1.18 10.96
C CYS A 223 19.35 1.32 12.38
N THR A 224 19.00 2.41 13.06
CA THR A 224 19.41 2.68 14.45
C THR A 224 18.34 2.34 15.48
N ALA A 225 17.25 1.68 15.05
CA ALA A 225 16.19 1.27 15.94
C ALA A 225 16.69 0.23 16.96
N PRO A 226 16.23 0.30 18.22
CA PRO A 226 16.40 -0.80 19.15
C PRO A 226 15.83 -2.08 18.52
N GLU A 227 16.53 -3.20 18.65
CA GLU A 227 16.08 -4.50 18.12
C GLU A 227 15.81 -4.47 16.59
N SER A 228 16.65 -3.76 15.82
CA SER A 228 16.54 -3.72 14.36
C SER A 228 16.76 -5.09 13.68
N GLU A 229 17.42 -6.00 14.36
CA GLU A 229 17.56 -7.43 14.02
C GLU A 229 16.59 -8.25 14.89
N PRO A 230 15.86 -9.19 14.33
CA PRO A 230 15.98 -9.92 13.07
C PRO A 230 15.04 -9.48 11.94
N GLY A 231 14.76 -8.21 11.74
CA GLY A 231 13.92 -7.73 10.65
C GLY A 231 12.42 -7.65 10.97
N TYR A 232 11.57 -7.67 9.94
CA TYR A 232 10.12 -7.58 10.09
C TYR A 232 9.55 -8.85 10.74
N ARG A 233 8.66 -8.65 11.73
CA ARG A 233 7.79 -9.69 12.27
C ARG A 233 6.40 -9.10 12.50
N PHE A 234 5.35 -9.85 12.21
CA PHE A 234 3.98 -9.36 12.40
C PHE A 234 3.68 -9.07 13.88
N SER A 235 4.16 -9.93 14.79
CA SER A 235 4.06 -9.67 16.24
C SER A 235 4.75 -8.37 16.67
N LYS A 236 5.85 -8.01 16.03
CA LYS A 236 6.53 -6.72 16.27
C LYS A 236 5.71 -5.54 15.74
N ALA A 237 5.09 -5.68 14.56
CA ALA A 237 4.16 -4.67 14.05
C ALA A 237 2.95 -4.50 14.97
N MET A 238 2.35 -5.59 15.47
CA MET A 238 1.21 -5.56 16.39
C MET A 238 1.52 -4.84 17.71
N SER A 239 2.78 -4.88 18.17
CA SER A 239 3.23 -4.15 19.37
C SER A 239 3.56 -2.67 19.12
N ASN A 240 3.55 -2.22 17.87
CA ASN A 240 3.84 -0.83 17.52
C ASN A 240 2.69 0.10 17.98
N LEU A 241 3.03 1.25 18.54
CA LEU A 241 2.05 2.24 18.98
C LEU A 241 1.15 2.77 17.85
N GLY A 242 1.64 2.74 16.61
CA GLY A 242 0.88 3.14 15.42
C GLY A 242 0.09 2.01 14.75
N PHE A 243 0.14 0.78 15.29
CA PHE A 243 -0.57 -0.36 14.71
C PHE A 243 -2.09 -0.18 14.74
N ILE A 244 -2.74 -0.49 13.62
CA ILE A 244 -4.20 -0.53 13.51
C ILE A 244 -4.63 -1.97 13.30
N GLY A 245 -5.24 -2.58 14.32
CA GLY A 245 -5.77 -3.94 14.25
C GLY A 245 -7.17 -3.98 13.64
N VAL A 246 -7.62 -5.17 13.28
CA VAL A 246 -8.92 -5.43 12.63
C VAL A 246 -10.10 -4.90 13.45
N ASP A 247 -10.10 -5.11 14.77
CA ASP A 247 -11.16 -4.61 15.65
C ASP A 247 -11.19 -3.07 15.69
N ALA A 248 -10.01 -2.42 15.72
CA ALA A 248 -9.94 -0.97 15.68
C ALA A 248 -10.49 -0.42 14.36
N ILE A 249 -10.21 -1.07 13.22
CA ILE A 249 -10.80 -0.69 11.93
C ILE A 249 -12.31 -0.69 12.04
N LYS A 250 -12.90 -1.81 12.46
CA LYS A 250 -14.35 -2.00 12.54
C LYS A 250 -15.02 -1.07 13.55
N ASP A 251 -14.46 -0.96 14.76
CA ASP A 251 -15.15 -0.37 15.89
C ASP A 251 -14.80 1.10 16.14
N ILE A 252 -13.70 1.60 15.54
CA ILE A 252 -13.23 2.98 15.72
C ILE A 252 -13.18 3.73 14.39
N TYR A 253 -12.35 3.26 13.43
CA TYR A 253 -12.07 4.05 12.21
C TYR A 253 -13.26 4.12 11.27
N LEU A 254 -13.95 3.01 11.01
CA LEU A 254 -15.17 3.01 10.19
C LEU A 254 -16.28 3.91 10.78
N PRO A 255 -16.60 3.82 12.09
CA PRO A 255 -17.56 4.76 12.72
C PRO A 255 -17.13 6.22 12.61
N MET A 256 -15.83 6.54 12.70
CA MET A 256 -15.31 7.89 12.52
C MET A 256 -15.41 8.43 11.08
N GLY A 257 -15.69 7.57 10.09
CA GLY A 257 -15.83 7.95 8.68
C GLY A 257 -14.61 7.66 7.81
N PHE A 258 -13.60 6.96 8.31
CA PHE A 258 -12.46 6.50 7.53
C PHE A 258 -12.76 5.15 6.87
N SER A 259 -12.24 4.94 5.66
CA SER A 259 -12.53 3.73 4.89
C SER A 259 -11.33 3.11 4.18
N ASN A 260 -10.16 3.75 4.14
CA ASN A 260 -9.04 3.24 3.36
C ASN A 260 -7.87 2.83 4.27
N PHE A 261 -7.42 1.58 4.11
CA PHE A 261 -6.43 0.93 4.97
C PHE A 261 -5.35 0.25 4.12
N LYS A 262 -4.11 0.69 4.28
CA LYS A 262 -2.95 0.17 3.56
C LYS A 262 -2.24 -0.88 4.38
N ILE A 263 -1.96 -2.01 3.75
CA ILE A 263 -1.12 -3.07 4.30
C ILE A 263 0.26 -2.96 3.66
N GLU A 264 1.32 -2.85 4.46
CA GLU A 264 2.68 -2.93 3.92
C GLU A 264 3.11 -4.39 3.77
N GLY A 265 4.10 -4.66 2.90
CA GLY A 265 4.61 -6.01 2.79
C GLY A 265 5.41 -6.34 1.54
N ARG A 266 5.63 -5.40 0.62
CA ARG A 266 6.28 -5.66 -0.69
C ARG A 266 7.61 -6.42 -0.60
N GLY A 267 8.42 -6.20 0.42
CA GLY A 267 9.70 -6.86 0.62
C GLY A 267 9.67 -8.01 1.65
N LEU A 268 8.48 -8.53 2.00
CA LEU A 268 8.35 -9.47 3.13
C LEU A 268 8.12 -10.93 2.72
N GLY A 269 7.83 -11.17 1.43
CA GLY A 269 7.48 -12.50 0.92
C GLY A 269 5.98 -12.81 1.01
N SER A 270 5.52 -13.67 0.10
CA SER A 270 4.10 -14.03 -0.09
C SER A 270 3.49 -14.69 1.16
N ALA A 271 4.26 -15.53 1.85
CA ALA A 271 3.81 -16.21 3.06
C ALA A 271 3.38 -15.24 4.16
N LEU A 272 4.18 -14.18 4.41
CA LEU A 272 3.85 -13.20 5.42
C LEU A 272 2.69 -12.29 4.98
N VAL A 273 2.63 -11.97 3.69
CA VAL A 273 1.50 -11.21 3.14
C VAL A 273 0.20 -12.00 3.25
N LEU A 274 0.21 -13.31 3.02
CA LEU A 274 -0.95 -14.16 3.28
C LEU A 274 -1.41 -14.07 4.75
N GLU A 275 -0.51 -14.09 5.72
CA GLU A 275 -0.88 -13.93 7.14
C GLU A 275 -1.55 -12.55 7.40
N PHE A 276 -1.17 -11.49 6.67
CA PHE A 276 -1.90 -10.21 6.75
C PHE A 276 -3.30 -10.31 6.15
N LEU A 277 -3.48 -10.96 5.00
CA LEU A 277 -4.79 -11.17 4.39
C LEU A 277 -5.70 -11.98 5.31
N LEU A 278 -5.15 -13.02 5.97
CA LEU A 278 -5.87 -13.80 6.96
C LEU A 278 -6.28 -12.96 8.17
N TYR A 279 -5.36 -12.14 8.70
CA TYR A 279 -5.63 -11.33 9.87
C TYR A 279 -6.64 -10.20 9.62
N TYR A 280 -6.49 -9.46 8.50
CA TYR A 280 -7.28 -8.26 8.26
C TYR A 280 -8.62 -8.52 7.56
N MET A 281 -8.70 -9.57 6.73
CA MET A 281 -9.84 -9.76 5.83
C MET A 281 -10.62 -11.03 6.10
N THR A 282 -10.00 -12.07 6.67
CA THR A 282 -10.61 -13.38 6.85
C THR A 282 -11.20 -13.53 8.25
N LYS A 283 -12.44 -14.01 8.35
CA LYS A 283 -13.07 -14.34 9.64
C LYS A 283 -12.25 -15.40 10.36
N PRO A 284 -12.07 -15.30 11.69
CA PRO A 284 -11.19 -16.19 12.45
C PRO A 284 -11.44 -17.68 12.25
N GLU A 285 -12.72 -18.09 12.15
CA GLU A 285 -13.15 -19.47 11.93
C GLU A 285 -12.75 -20.04 10.57
N TYR A 286 -12.47 -19.20 9.58
CA TYR A 286 -12.06 -19.61 8.23
C TYR A 286 -10.58 -19.42 7.93
N GLN A 287 -9.78 -18.84 8.84
CA GLN A 287 -8.36 -18.57 8.57
C GLN A 287 -7.55 -19.82 8.25
N VAL A 288 -7.81 -20.94 8.96
CA VAL A 288 -7.16 -22.22 8.67
C VAL A 288 -7.57 -22.71 7.30
N HIS A 289 -8.86 -22.64 6.99
CA HIS A 289 -9.42 -23.12 5.71
C HIS A 289 -8.83 -22.35 4.50
N VAL A 290 -8.79 -21.01 4.58
CA VAL A 290 -8.19 -20.18 3.52
C VAL A 290 -6.69 -20.45 3.39
N ARG A 291 -5.98 -20.64 4.50
CA ARG A 291 -4.55 -20.99 4.47
C ARG A 291 -4.31 -22.35 3.81
N GLU A 292 -5.11 -23.36 4.14
CA GLU A 292 -5.04 -24.69 3.51
C GLU A 292 -5.29 -24.62 2.02
N ALA A 293 -6.34 -23.94 1.58
CA ALA A 293 -6.66 -23.79 0.17
C ALA A 293 -5.55 -23.13 -0.65
N ILE A 294 -4.78 -22.22 -0.04
CA ILE A 294 -3.65 -21.55 -0.71
C ILE A 294 -2.39 -22.40 -0.62
N TYR A 295 -1.98 -22.83 0.59
CA TYR A 295 -0.70 -23.52 0.77
C TYR A 295 -0.74 -24.99 0.40
N LEU A 296 -1.75 -25.74 0.85
CA LEU A 296 -1.77 -27.18 0.66
C LEU A 296 -2.19 -27.58 -0.75
N ASP A 297 -3.13 -26.85 -1.33
CA ASP A 297 -3.65 -27.22 -2.64
C ASP A 297 -2.82 -26.68 -3.81
N ASN A 298 -2.04 -25.61 -3.58
CA ASN A 298 -1.42 -24.88 -4.69
C ASN A 298 0.05 -24.50 -4.48
N MET A 299 0.59 -24.57 -3.26
CA MET A 299 1.96 -24.13 -2.94
C MET A 299 2.78 -25.20 -2.20
N LEU A 300 2.34 -26.46 -2.23
CA LEU A 300 3.00 -27.60 -1.55
C LEU A 300 4.43 -27.85 -2.02
N ASP A 301 4.77 -27.43 -3.22
CA ASP A 301 6.13 -27.60 -3.77
C ASP A 301 7.16 -26.60 -3.22
N LEU A 302 6.77 -25.77 -2.25
CA LEU A 302 7.65 -24.79 -1.62
C LEU A 302 8.33 -25.28 -0.33
N PHE A 303 8.18 -26.56 0.02
CA PHE A 303 8.79 -27.18 1.22
C PHE A 303 9.76 -28.28 0.85
#